data_90dc85d5c37f3a9a9adb9ff1a0f1189c
#
_entry.id   90dc85d5c37f3a9a9adb9ff1a0f1189c
#
_cell.length_a   1.000
_cell.length_b   1.000
_cell.length_c   1.000
_cell.angle_alpha   90.00
_cell.angle_beta   90.00
_cell.angle_gamma   90.00
#
_symmetry.space_group_name_H-M   'P 1'
#
loop_
_entity.id
_entity.type
_entity.pdbx_description
1 polymer ?
#
loop_
_entity_poly.entity_id
_entity_poly.type
_entity_poly.pdbx_seq_one_letter_code
_entity_poly.pdbx_strand_id
1 'polypeptide(L)'
;MKQLTFFDTGLVPVTPADLGAMLVAQGQCQLLFGNSDTTRGRRRKPVPQSARLSVLLHSEWRARQLCELASMVDVTVSQETPDDNSWLVRMEGPALLPVAQEWTKGAVKTVLAQWRLSDRALQVWALVAGVLDESGMCFGLDSHIAQHEELRKRAAEALQKLGAASSYVGPRAGGPALRVVGQRRLANVMTIVGEPPEDGSWDA
;
A
#
# COMPACT_ATOMS: atom_id res chain seq x y z
N MET A 1 26.48 1.05 18.86
CA MET A 1 26.06 1.94 17.77
C MET A 1 24.55 1.84 17.67
N LYS A 2 23.77 2.92 17.83
CA LYS A 2 22.33 2.89 17.58
C LYS A 2 22.13 2.66 16.09
N GLN A 3 21.58 1.51 15.71
CA GLN A 3 21.12 1.23 14.37
C GLN A 3 20.05 2.28 14.05
N LEU A 4 20.32 3.12 13.06
CA LEU A 4 19.30 4.05 12.54
C LEU A 4 18.15 3.19 12.00
N THR A 5 17.02 3.24 12.66
CA THR A 5 15.83 2.55 12.21
C THR A 5 15.48 3.02 10.80
N PHE A 6 15.07 2.10 9.93
CA PHE A 6 14.65 2.26 8.54
C PHE A 6 13.81 3.53 8.24
N PHE A 7 13.20 4.14 9.25
CA PHE A 7 12.31 5.29 9.16
C PHE A 7 12.85 6.60 9.76
N ASP A 8 14.08 6.63 10.28
CA ASP A 8 14.63 7.81 10.99
C ASP A 8 15.46 8.73 10.06
N THR A 9 15.17 8.75 8.77
CA THR A 9 15.94 9.53 7.78
C THR A 9 15.30 10.87 7.45
N GLY A 10 14.73 11.59 8.41
CA GLY A 10 14.21 12.95 8.17
C GLY A 10 13.04 13.03 7.16
N LEU A 11 12.41 11.91 6.84
CA LEU A 11 11.29 11.84 5.93
C LEU A 11 10.05 12.50 6.53
N VAL A 12 9.23 13.08 5.66
CA VAL A 12 7.91 13.63 6.01
C VAL A 12 7.10 12.58 6.79
N PRO A 13 6.37 12.97 7.85
CA PRO A 13 5.51 12.05 8.60
C PRO A 13 4.54 11.29 7.69
N VAL A 14 4.26 10.03 8.04
CA VAL A 14 3.27 9.22 7.34
C VAL A 14 1.88 9.85 7.50
N THR A 15 1.09 9.83 6.45
CA THR A 15 -0.29 10.32 6.43
C THR A 15 -1.26 9.17 6.10
N PRO A 16 -2.57 9.29 6.42
CA PRO A 16 -3.57 8.31 6.01
C PRO A 16 -3.58 8.07 4.50
N ALA A 17 -3.31 9.11 3.69
CA ALA A 17 -3.26 9.00 2.22
C ALA A 17 -2.13 8.08 1.73
N ASP A 18 -1.00 8.03 2.44
CA ASP A 18 0.12 7.16 2.09
C ASP A 18 -0.24 5.68 2.25
N LEU A 19 -1.06 5.34 3.25
CA LEU A 19 -1.57 3.98 3.45
C LEU A 19 -2.46 3.52 2.30
N GLY A 20 -3.05 4.45 1.54
CA GLY A 20 -3.81 4.15 0.32
C GLY A 20 -2.99 3.42 -0.76
N ALA A 21 -1.67 3.56 -0.76
CA ALA A 21 -0.78 2.88 -1.69
C ALA A 21 -0.90 1.35 -1.63
N MET A 22 -1.27 0.77 -0.49
CA MET A 22 -1.51 -0.67 -0.38
C MET A 22 -2.66 -1.16 -1.29
N LEU A 23 -3.60 -0.27 -1.64
CA LEU A 23 -4.75 -0.61 -2.48
C LEU A 23 -4.38 -0.76 -3.96
N VAL A 24 -3.26 -0.18 -4.41
CA VAL A 24 -2.72 -0.45 -5.76
C VAL A 24 -2.28 -1.89 -5.91
N ALA A 25 -1.86 -2.50 -4.81
CA ALA A 25 -1.47 -3.90 -4.71
C ALA A 25 -2.62 -4.75 -4.11
N GLN A 26 -2.27 -5.71 -3.30
CA GLN A 26 -3.21 -6.70 -2.75
C GLN A 26 -4.02 -6.22 -1.52
N GLY A 27 -3.80 -4.98 -1.04
CA GLY A 27 -4.56 -4.42 0.07
C GLY A 27 -6.06 -4.40 -0.21
N GLN A 28 -6.88 -4.56 0.82
CA GLN A 28 -8.34 -4.52 0.77
C GLN A 28 -8.86 -3.32 1.55
N CYS A 29 -10.04 -2.84 1.17
CA CYS A 29 -10.69 -1.72 1.81
C CYS A 29 -12.14 -2.04 2.12
N GLN A 30 -12.60 -1.67 3.31
CA GLN A 30 -13.98 -1.82 3.75
C GLN A 30 -14.45 -0.54 4.43
N LEU A 31 -15.62 -0.03 4.01
CA LEU A 31 -16.32 1.03 4.72
C LEU A 31 -17.07 0.44 5.93
N LEU A 32 -16.94 1.08 7.08
CA LEU A 32 -17.58 0.68 8.32
C LEU A 32 -18.71 1.68 8.66
N PHE A 33 -19.89 1.12 8.89
CA PHE A 33 -21.09 1.88 9.17
C PHE A 33 -21.39 1.76 10.67
N GLY A 34 -21.65 2.90 11.34
CA GLY A 34 -22.11 2.89 12.73
C GLY A 34 -23.47 2.18 12.84
N ASN A 35 -23.77 1.68 14.05
CA ASN A 35 -25.08 1.13 14.35
C ASN A 35 -26.14 2.18 14.07
N SER A 36 -26.94 1.99 13.04
CA SER A 36 -28.12 2.81 12.81
C SER A 36 -29.11 2.53 13.94
N ASP A 37 -29.25 3.48 14.88
CA ASP A 37 -30.37 3.47 15.80
C ASP A 37 -31.66 3.37 15.01
N THR A 38 -32.32 2.24 15.10
CA THR A 38 -33.62 1.94 14.49
C THR A 38 -34.76 2.60 15.28
N THR A 39 -34.60 3.87 15.64
CA THR A 39 -35.69 4.66 16.22
C THR A 39 -36.47 5.35 15.11
N ARG A 40 -37.63 4.74 14.81
CA ARG A 40 -38.82 5.30 14.14
C ARG A 40 -38.62 6.35 13.05
N GLY A 41 -38.80 5.93 11.80
CA GLY A 41 -39.18 6.82 10.71
C GLY A 41 -38.09 7.11 9.70
N ARG A 42 -38.35 6.82 8.43
CA ARG A 42 -37.52 7.00 7.21
C ARG A 42 -36.14 6.35 7.30
N ARG A 43 -35.94 5.24 6.62
CA ARG A 43 -34.62 4.63 6.35
C ARG A 43 -33.69 5.65 5.69
N ARG A 44 -32.91 6.38 6.48
CA ARG A 44 -31.75 7.09 5.97
C ARG A 44 -30.74 6.05 5.50
N LYS A 45 -30.13 6.26 4.32
CA LYS A 45 -29.00 5.43 3.89
C LYS A 45 -27.92 5.50 4.98
N PRO A 46 -27.38 4.38 5.43
CA PRO A 46 -26.31 4.39 6.42
C PRO A 46 -25.12 5.16 5.89
N VAL A 47 -24.57 6.05 6.70
CA VAL A 47 -23.38 6.86 6.37
C VAL A 47 -22.16 6.15 6.98
N PRO A 48 -21.10 5.87 6.22
CA PRO A 48 -19.91 5.28 6.77
C PRO A 48 -19.25 6.24 7.77
N GLN A 49 -18.80 5.73 8.92
CA GLN A 49 -18.17 6.50 9.99
C GLN A 49 -16.66 6.29 10.07
N SER A 50 -16.18 5.17 9.57
CA SER A 50 -14.77 4.82 9.49
C SER A 50 -14.51 3.90 8.31
N ALA A 51 -13.24 3.59 8.09
CA ALA A 51 -12.85 2.58 7.12
C ALA A 51 -11.80 1.65 7.72
N ARG A 52 -11.72 0.46 7.16
CA ARG A 52 -10.69 -0.53 7.45
C ARG A 52 -9.89 -0.80 6.18
N LEU A 53 -8.57 -0.72 6.30
CA LEU A 53 -7.64 -1.27 5.32
C LEU A 53 -7.06 -2.56 5.87
N SER A 54 -6.85 -3.56 5.02
CA SER A 54 -6.24 -4.83 5.43
C SER A 54 -5.38 -5.41 4.31
N VAL A 55 -4.34 -6.13 4.68
CA VAL A 55 -3.46 -6.85 3.74
C VAL A 55 -2.92 -8.11 4.39
N LEU A 56 -2.85 -9.17 3.60
CA LEU A 56 -2.17 -10.41 3.96
C LEU A 56 -0.74 -10.36 3.41
N LEU A 57 0.24 -10.56 4.27
CA LEU A 57 1.66 -10.57 3.93
C LEU A 57 2.26 -11.95 4.26
N HIS A 58 3.25 -12.38 3.50
CA HIS A 58 3.95 -13.67 3.70
C HIS A 58 5.38 -13.47 4.25
N SER A 59 5.61 -12.31 4.89
CA SER A 59 6.88 -11.97 5.50
C SER A 59 6.62 -11.20 6.79
N GLU A 60 7.14 -11.72 7.91
CA GLU A 60 6.94 -11.14 9.23
C GLU A 60 7.53 -9.72 9.32
N TRP A 61 8.76 -9.53 8.82
CA TRP A 61 9.41 -8.22 8.88
C TRP A 61 8.60 -7.15 8.12
N ARG A 62 7.99 -7.49 6.97
CA ARG A 62 7.14 -6.57 6.22
C ARG A 62 5.88 -6.20 6.99
N ALA A 63 5.26 -7.19 7.65
CA ALA A 63 4.08 -6.95 8.49
C ALA A 63 4.42 -6.04 9.67
N ARG A 64 5.53 -6.31 10.37
CA ARG A 64 6.04 -5.49 11.48
C ARG A 64 6.30 -4.05 11.03
N GLN A 65 7.03 -3.86 9.93
CA GLN A 65 7.34 -2.53 9.39
C GLN A 65 6.08 -1.76 8.95
N LEU A 66 5.12 -2.45 8.34
CA LEU A 66 3.84 -1.85 7.96
C LEU A 66 3.02 -1.42 9.19
N CYS A 67 3.02 -2.22 10.26
CA CYS A 67 2.40 -1.86 11.53
C CYS A 67 3.07 -0.63 12.17
N GLU A 68 4.40 -0.54 12.14
CA GLU A 68 5.14 0.62 12.63
C GLU A 68 4.77 1.90 11.87
N LEU A 69 4.75 1.85 10.52
CA LEU A 69 4.30 2.98 9.69
C LEU A 69 2.87 3.39 10.00
N ALA A 70 1.96 2.42 10.08
CA ALA A 70 0.56 2.70 10.36
C ALA A 70 0.33 3.27 11.76
N SER A 71 1.15 2.89 12.74
CA SER A 71 1.08 3.41 14.12
C SER A 71 1.44 4.89 14.25
N MET A 72 2.07 5.46 13.22
CA MET A 72 2.36 6.91 13.16
C MET A 72 1.13 7.74 12.73
N VAL A 73 0.04 7.07 12.35
CA VAL A 73 -1.22 7.68 11.91
C VAL A 73 -2.28 7.42 12.99
N ASP A 74 -3.27 8.29 13.09
CA ASP A 74 -4.41 8.11 14.04
C ASP A 74 -5.37 7.02 13.55
N VAL A 75 -4.90 5.76 13.68
CA VAL A 75 -5.65 4.53 13.32
C VAL A 75 -5.36 3.43 14.34
N THR A 76 -6.32 2.56 14.55
CA THR A 76 -6.11 1.33 15.31
C THR A 76 -5.45 0.30 14.40
N VAL A 77 -4.27 -0.20 14.80
CA VAL A 77 -3.52 -1.23 14.06
C VAL A 77 -3.63 -2.56 14.79
N SER A 78 -3.88 -3.63 14.07
CA SER A 78 -3.83 -5.00 14.59
C SER A 78 -3.12 -5.92 13.59
N GLN A 79 -2.40 -6.91 14.13
CA GLN A 79 -1.75 -7.96 13.38
C GLN A 79 -2.24 -9.32 13.89
N GLU A 80 -2.63 -10.18 12.98
CA GLU A 80 -3.05 -11.56 13.25
C GLU A 80 -2.21 -12.50 12.39
N THR A 81 -1.98 -13.71 12.87
CA THR A 81 -1.28 -14.77 12.14
C THR A 81 -2.30 -15.87 11.84
N PRO A 82 -2.99 -15.80 10.67
CA PRO A 82 -4.01 -16.78 10.30
C PRO A 82 -3.45 -18.19 10.10
N ASP A 83 -2.19 -18.29 9.70
CA ASP A 83 -1.43 -19.52 9.54
C ASP A 83 0.07 -19.26 9.80
N ASP A 84 0.89 -20.32 9.79
CA ASP A 84 2.32 -20.27 10.16
C ASP A 84 3.18 -19.37 9.25
N ASN A 85 2.69 -19.03 8.06
CA ASN A 85 3.45 -18.28 7.04
C ASN A 85 2.72 -17.05 6.52
N SER A 86 1.72 -16.56 7.25
CA SER A 86 1.01 -15.35 6.83
C SER A 86 0.67 -14.42 8.00
N TRP A 87 0.69 -13.14 7.73
CA TRP A 87 0.44 -12.05 8.67
C TRP A 87 -0.62 -11.13 8.09
N LEU A 88 -1.77 -11.10 8.74
CA LEU A 88 -2.87 -10.21 8.36
C LEU A 88 -2.74 -8.92 9.16
N VAL A 89 -2.38 -7.84 8.47
CA VAL A 89 -2.33 -6.49 9.04
C VAL A 89 -3.65 -5.78 8.75
N ARG A 90 -4.28 -5.22 9.78
CA ARG A 90 -5.49 -4.40 9.68
C ARG A 90 -5.27 -3.04 10.31
N MET A 91 -5.78 -2.02 9.67
CA MET A 91 -5.78 -0.63 10.10
C MET A 91 -7.21 -0.12 10.05
N GLU A 92 -7.69 0.46 11.13
CA GLU A 92 -9.09 0.92 11.23
C GLU A 92 -9.16 2.29 11.88
N GLY A 93 -9.95 3.17 11.30
CA GLY A 93 -10.20 4.48 11.90
C GLY A 93 -10.95 5.45 10.98
N PRO A 94 -11.51 6.53 11.57
CA PRO A 94 -12.16 7.60 10.80
C PRO A 94 -11.20 8.29 9.82
N ALA A 95 -9.91 8.39 10.16
CA ALA A 95 -8.86 8.97 9.30
C ALA A 95 -8.70 8.26 7.95
N LEU A 96 -9.10 6.99 7.84
CA LEU A 96 -9.06 6.20 6.61
C LEU A 96 -10.30 6.39 5.72
N LEU A 97 -11.33 7.06 6.19
CA LEU A 97 -12.57 7.24 5.42
C LEU A 97 -12.35 7.98 4.09
N PRO A 98 -11.59 9.10 4.04
CA PRO A 98 -11.26 9.75 2.77
C PRO A 98 -10.51 8.82 1.81
N VAL A 99 -9.53 8.07 2.32
CA VAL A 99 -8.76 7.09 1.54
C VAL A 99 -9.70 6.06 0.91
N ALA A 100 -10.58 5.46 1.70
CA ALA A 100 -11.54 4.47 1.22
C ALA A 100 -12.46 5.05 0.13
N GLN A 101 -12.95 6.26 0.30
CA GLN A 101 -13.84 6.94 -0.66
C GLN A 101 -13.16 7.31 -1.97
N GLU A 102 -11.89 7.70 -1.92
CA GLU A 102 -11.12 8.09 -3.09
C GLU A 102 -10.62 6.88 -3.89
N TRP A 103 -10.20 5.82 -3.20
CA TRP A 103 -9.59 4.64 -3.80
C TRP A 103 -10.58 3.55 -4.19
N THR A 104 -11.86 3.69 -3.84
CA THR A 104 -12.89 2.73 -4.20
C THR A 104 -14.11 3.39 -4.82
N LYS A 105 -14.72 2.69 -5.78
CA LYS A 105 -16.03 3.01 -6.33
C LYS A 105 -16.96 1.82 -6.06
N GLY A 106 -17.68 1.89 -4.93
CA GLY A 106 -18.38 0.72 -4.41
C GLY A 106 -17.38 -0.33 -3.91
N ALA A 107 -17.45 -1.55 -4.43
CA ALA A 107 -16.53 -2.64 -4.11
C ALA A 107 -15.28 -2.69 -5.01
N VAL A 108 -15.14 -1.78 -5.97
CA VAL A 108 -14.09 -1.82 -6.98
C VAL A 108 -13.00 -0.82 -6.65
N LYS A 109 -11.76 -1.28 -6.65
CA LYS A 109 -10.59 -0.41 -6.48
C LYS A 109 -10.34 0.47 -7.70
N THR A 110 -9.76 1.65 -7.47
CA THR A 110 -9.32 2.55 -8.54
C THR A 110 -7.93 3.10 -8.20
N VAL A 111 -7.27 3.71 -9.17
CA VAL A 111 -6.08 4.52 -8.95
C VAL A 111 -6.46 5.98 -9.18
N LEU A 112 -6.08 6.86 -8.27
CA LEU A 112 -6.43 8.28 -8.34
C LEU A 112 -5.91 8.89 -9.66
N ALA A 113 -6.74 9.71 -10.34
CA ALA A 113 -6.39 10.29 -11.63
C ALA A 113 -5.14 11.18 -11.57
N GLN A 114 -4.88 11.81 -10.42
CA GLN A 114 -3.72 12.66 -10.19
C GLN A 114 -2.96 12.19 -8.95
N TRP A 115 -2.74 10.87 -8.84
CA TRP A 115 -2.01 10.33 -7.70
C TRP A 115 -0.60 10.91 -7.61
N ARG A 116 -0.33 11.57 -6.50
CA ARG A 116 1.01 12.00 -6.12
C ARG A 116 1.58 10.96 -5.17
N LEU A 117 2.39 10.08 -5.72
CA LEU A 117 3.10 9.08 -4.94
C LEU A 117 4.16 9.79 -4.10
N SER A 118 3.99 9.78 -2.78
CA SER A 118 4.99 10.27 -1.83
C SER A 118 6.04 9.19 -1.57
N ASP A 119 7.15 9.57 -0.96
CA ASP A 119 8.18 8.61 -0.51
C ASP A 119 7.58 7.59 0.46
N ARG A 120 6.71 8.02 1.38
CA ARG A 120 6.03 7.14 2.32
C ARG A 120 5.03 6.19 1.64
N ALA A 121 4.28 6.69 0.67
CA ALA A 121 3.38 5.85 -0.12
C ALA A 121 4.16 4.80 -0.94
N LEU A 122 5.35 5.14 -1.47
CA LEU A 122 6.23 4.19 -2.14
C LEU A 122 6.75 3.12 -1.17
N GLN A 123 7.13 3.49 0.05
CA GLN A 123 7.53 2.55 1.10
C GLN A 123 6.39 1.58 1.44
N VAL A 124 5.15 2.09 1.63
CA VAL A 124 3.96 1.26 1.86
C VAL A 124 3.74 0.28 0.70
N TRP A 125 3.84 0.75 -0.56
CA TRP A 125 3.67 -0.12 -1.72
C TRP A 125 4.76 -1.20 -1.79
N ALA A 126 6.02 -0.83 -1.53
CA ALA A 126 7.14 -1.77 -1.49
C ALA A 126 6.95 -2.84 -0.40
N LEU A 127 6.56 -2.46 0.82
CA LEU A 127 6.28 -3.41 1.90
C LEU A 127 5.18 -4.39 1.55
N VAL A 128 4.14 -3.93 0.85
CA VAL A 128 3.00 -4.77 0.48
C VAL A 128 3.31 -5.69 -0.70
N ALA A 129 4.01 -5.21 -1.71
CA ALA A 129 4.18 -5.95 -2.97
C ALA A 129 5.47 -5.58 -3.74
N GLY A 130 6.51 -5.14 -3.03
CA GLY A 130 7.83 -4.89 -3.62
C GLY A 130 8.65 -6.16 -3.68
N VAL A 131 9.31 -6.40 -4.82
CA VAL A 131 10.25 -7.51 -5.03
C VAL A 131 11.44 -6.99 -5.82
N LEU A 132 12.65 -7.22 -5.29
CA LEU A 132 13.91 -6.92 -5.97
C LEU A 132 14.45 -8.22 -6.57
N ASP A 133 14.74 -8.21 -7.86
CA ASP A 133 15.42 -9.29 -8.55
C ASP A 133 16.59 -8.75 -9.38
N GLU A 134 17.32 -9.64 -10.07
CA GLU A 134 18.44 -9.26 -10.95
C GLU A 134 18.04 -8.28 -12.06
N SER A 135 16.75 -8.25 -12.42
CA SER A 135 16.18 -7.40 -13.48
C SER A 135 15.76 -6.02 -12.97
N GLY A 136 15.64 -5.81 -11.65
CA GLY A 136 15.22 -4.55 -11.03
C GLY A 136 14.19 -4.69 -9.93
N MET A 137 13.58 -3.56 -9.53
CA MET A 137 12.54 -3.53 -8.50
C MET A 137 11.16 -3.61 -9.12
N CYS A 138 10.40 -4.63 -8.75
CA CYS A 138 9.02 -4.85 -9.14
C CYS A 138 8.06 -4.37 -8.06
N PHE A 139 7.03 -3.63 -8.44
CA PHE A 139 5.91 -3.23 -7.58
C PHE A 139 4.65 -3.97 -8.04
N GLY A 140 4.21 -4.94 -7.28
CA GLY A 140 3.03 -5.75 -7.59
C GLY A 140 1.76 -4.91 -7.72
N LEU A 141 0.87 -5.33 -8.61
CA LEU A 141 -0.42 -4.70 -8.88
C LEU A 141 -1.57 -5.63 -8.49
N ASP A 142 -2.64 -5.04 -7.99
CA ASP A 142 -3.93 -5.72 -7.87
C ASP A 142 -4.42 -6.23 -9.23
N SER A 143 -5.06 -7.39 -9.26
CA SER A 143 -5.52 -8.02 -10.50
C SER A 143 -6.50 -7.14 -11.28
N HIS A 144 -7.41 -6.43 -10.60
CA HIS A 144 -8.33 -5.51 -11.25
C HIS A 144 -7.57 -4.32 -11.87
N ILE A 145 -6.64 -3.72 -11.13
CA ILE A 145 -5.81 -2.61 -11.65
C ILE A 145 -4.98 -3.08 -12.83
N ALA A 146 -4.42 -4.28 -12.74
CA ALA A 146 -3.61 -4.88 -13.81
C ALA A 146 -4.40 -5.15 -15.10
N GLN A 147 -5.68 -5.48 -15.01
CA GLN A 147 -6.55 -5.71 -16.17
C GLN A 147 -6.98 -4.42 -16.88
N HIS A 148 -6.96 -3.28 -16.22
CA HIS A 148 -7.41 -2.00 -16.75
C HIS A 148 -6.22 -1.12 -17.12
N GLU A 149 -6.00 -0.93 -18.42
CA GLU A 149 -4.85 -0.17 -18.96
C GLU A 149 -4.75 1.24 -18.36
N GLU A 150 -5.86 1.94 -18.26
CA GLU A 150 -5.92 3.29 -17.70
C GLU A 150 -5.46 3.34 -16.24
N LEU A 151 -5.84 2.35 -15.42
CA LEU A 151 -5.40 2.28 -14.02
C LEU A 151 -3.91 1.95 -13.90
N ARG A 152 -3.41 1.02 -14.73
CA ARG A 152 -1.97 0.72 -14.79
C ARG A 152 -1.16 1.95 -15.19
N LYS A 153 -1.66 2.70 -16.19
CA LYS A 153 -1.01 3.92 -16.67
C LYS A 153 -0.90 4.97 -15.57
N ARG A 154 -1.98 5.19 -14.80
CA ARG A 154 -1.96 6.11 -13.64
C ARG A 154 -0.93 5.70 -12.59
N ALA A 155 -0.84 4.41 -12.26
CA ALA A 155 0.15 3.91 -11.33
C ALA A 155 1.59 4.08 -11.86
N ALA A 156 1.82 3.81 -13.16
CA ALA A 156 3.12 4.02 -13.80
C ALA A 156 3.51 5.51 -13.87
N GLU A 157 2.56 6.40 -14.15
CA GLU A 157 2.77 7.84 -14.15
C GLU A 157 3.13 8.38 -12.76
N ALA A 158 2.54 7.80 -11.70
CA ALA A 158 2.88 8.16 -10.33
C ALA A 158 4.34 7.79 -10.00
N LEU A 159 4.80 6.59 -10.36
CA LEU A 159 6.21 6.19 -10.27
C LEU A 159 7.13 7.08 -11.13
N GLN A 160 6.71 7.39 -12.35
CA GLN A 160 7.50 8.25 -13.25
C GLN A 160 7.72 9.64 -12.67
N LYS A 161 6.71 10.26 -12.06
CA LYS A 161 6.81 11.56 -11.38
C LYS A 161 7.78 11.55 -10.21
N LEU A 162 7.96 10.41 -9.57
CA LEU A 162 8.93 10.19 -8.50
C LEU A 162 10.34 9.87 -9.05
N GLY A 163 10.53 9.89 -10.37
CA GLY A 163 11.81 9.56 -11.03
C GLY A 163 12.07 8.06 -11.21
N ALA A 164 11.06 7.22 -10.97
CA ALA A 164 11.11 5.76 -11.07
C ALA A 164 10.30 5.24 -12.28
N ALA A 165 10.61 5.74 -13.48
CA ALA A 165 9.92 5.27 -14.70
C ALA A 165 9.99 3.73 -14.82
N SER A 166 8.83 3.12 -15.05
CA SER A 166 8.64 1.67 -14.98
C SER A 166 8.02 1.11 -16.27
N SER A 167 8.14 -0.19 -16.44
CA SER A 167 7.46 -0.97 -17.48
C SER A 167 6.50 -1.99 -16.84
N TYR A 168 5.41 -2.30 -17.53
CA TYR A 168 4.47 -3.32 -17.08
C TYR A 168 5.00 -4.72 -17.32
N VAL A 169 4.91 -5.56 -16.29
CA VAL A 169 5.22 -7.00 -16.34
C VAL A 169 3.91 -7.76 -16.16
N GLY A 170 3.56 -8.56 -17.17
CA GLY A 170 2.34 -9.35 -17.14
C GLY A 170 2.46 -10.62 -16.27
N PRO A 171 1.33 -11.31 -15.99
CA PRO A 171 1.29 -12.48 -15.11
C PRO A 171 2.24 -13.62 -15.53
N ARG A 172 2.46 -13.80 -16.84
CA ARG A 172 3.35 -14.85 -17.37
C ARG A 172 4.85 -14.59 -17.13
N ALA A 173 5.21 -13.37 -16.74
CA ALA A 173 6.59 -12.95 -16.52
C ALA A 173 6.85 -12.56 -15.04
N GLY A 174 6.10 -13.19 -14.12
CA GLY A 174 6.23 -12.92 -12.66
C GLY A 174 5.43 -11.72 -12.16
N GLY A 175 4.49 -11.16 -12.99
CA GLY A 175 3.57 -10.08 -12.58
C GLY A 175 2.20 -10.61 -12.15
N PRO A 176 1.18 -9.72 -12.10
CA PRO A 176 1.19 -8.36 -12.63
C PRO A 176 1.95 -7.35 -11.75
N ALA A 177 2.87 -6.62 -12.36
CA ALA A 177 3.69 -5.64 -11.66
C ALA A 177 4.15 -4.48 -12.55
N LEU A 178 4.64 -3.41 -11.95
CA LEU A 178 5.42 -2.36 -12.59
C LEU A 178 6.89 -2.53 -12.22
N ARG A 179 7.75 -2.74 -13.21
CA ARG A 179 9.18 -2.97 -13.02
C ARG A 179 9.98 -1.70 -13.31
N VAL A 180 10.78 -1.30 -12.33
CA VAL A 180 11.76 -0.21 -12.43
C VAL A 180 13.11 -0.83 -12.74
N VAL A 181 13.71 -0.40 -13.84
CA VAL A 181 15.03 -0.90 -14.31
C VAL A 181 15.99 0.27 -14.53
N GLY A 182 17.28 -0.05 -14.53
CA GLY A 182 18.36 0.90 -14.76
C GLY A 182 18.93 1.49 -13.48
N GLN A 183 20.25 1.47 -13.38
CA GLN A 183 21.02 1.74 -12.18
C GLN A 183 20.59 3.04 -11.45
N ARG A 184 20.43 4.15 -12.19
CA ARG A 184 20.06 5.44 -11.59
C ARG A 184 18.65 5.44 -10.99
N ARG A 185 17.67 4.83 -11.71
CA ARG A 185 16.28 4.77 -11.23
C ARG A 185 16.15 3.84 -10.05
N LEU A 186 16.85 2.70 -10.11
CA LEU A 186 16.87 1.73 -9.02
C LEU A 186 17.53 2.34 -7.77
N ALA A 187 18.66 3.03 -7.92
CA ALA A 187 19.29 3.72 -6.80
C ALA A 187 18.35 4.76 -6.15
N ASN A 188 17.60 5.52 -6.96
CA ASN A 188 16.62 6.47 -6.45
C ASN A 188 15.51 5.76 -5.66
N VAL A 189 14.95 4.67 -6.20
CA VAL A 189 13.94 3.85 -5.52
C VAL A 189 14.48 3.29 -4.21
N MET A 190 15.68 2.70 -4.23
CA MET A 190 16.30 2.11 -3.03
C MET A 190 16.63 3.16 -1.97
N THR A 191 16.97 4.40 -2.36
CA THR A 191 17.14 5.51 -1.42
C THR A 191 15.84 5.83 -0.65
N ILE A 192 14.68 5.71 -1.33
CA ILE A 192 13.36 5.98 -0.74
C ILE A 192 12.87 4.78 0.06
N VAL A 193 12.90 3.61 -0.55
CA VAL A 193 12.39 2.36 0.03
C VAL A 193 13.28 1.88 1.18
N GLY A 194 14.59 2.09 1.06
CA GLY A 194 15.59 1.68 2.04
C GLY A 194 15.99 0.21 1.94
N GLU A 195 16.96 -0.18 2.76
CA GLU A 195 17.37 -1.57 2.89
C GLU A 195 16.44 -2.32 3.87
N PRO A 196 16.16 -3.60 3.63
CA PRO A 196 15.40 -4.40 4.59
C PRO A 196 16.23 -4.57 5.88
N PRO A 197 15.60 -4.90 7.02
CA PRO A 197 16.31 -5.24 8.24
C PRO A 197 17.17 -6.51 8.05
N GLU A 198 18.08 -6.80 9.01
CA GLU A 198 19.00 -7.95 8.92
C GLU A 198 18.28 -9.30 8.73
N ASP A 199 17.05 -9.43 9.24
CA ASP A 199 16.19 -10.61 9.12
C ASP A 199 15.29 -10.58 7.87
N GLY A 200 15.47 -9.61 6.99
CA GLY A 200 14.60 -9.37 5.84
C GLY A 200 15.34 -9.36 4.50
N SER A 201 14.58 -9.58 3.44
CA SER A 201 15.04 -9.39 2.06
C SER A 201 13.91 -8.79 1.20
N TRP A 202 14.29 -8.03 0.17
CA TRP A 202 13.36 -7.62 -0.89
C TRP A 202 13.18 -8.72 -1.95
N ASP A 203 13.94 -9.81 -1.89
CA ASP A 203 13.81 -10.94 -2.80
C ASP A 203 12.44 -11.62 -2.67
N ALA A 204 12.07 -12.38 -3.71
CA ALA A 204 10.77 -13.05 -3.81
C ALA A 204 10.63 -14.23 -2.83
#